data_6bf0b1f8b7b45947ccc4cd26735fce13
#
_entry.id   6bf0b1f8b7b45947ccc4cd26735fce13
#
_cell.length_a   1.000
_cell.length_b   1.000
_cell.length_c   1.000
_cell.angle_alpha   90.00
_cell.angle_beta   90.00
_cell.angle_gamma   90.00
#
_symmetry.space_group_name_H-M   'P 1'
#
loop_
_entity.id
_entity.type
_entity.pdbx_description
1 polymer ?
#
loop_
_entity_poly.entity_id
_entity_poly.type
_entity_poly.pdbx_seq_one_letter_code
_entity_poly.pdbx_strand_id
1 'polypeptide(L)'
;DAPLPGMNEPETIANTITDDATGRPFLQADHSVNIDFHRDAIDKRLQFTRNPDMSHYIYDSKNGCLTLKGTDITLNEPGKSPTVLSFKQPEFTTSLKAVLKIKDSTAKRFGVAAYYNNDYHYEIYVGSDESGKYVGFYKHIHDMGAELAHIPISKEKENLNLLVKIDTDREKYTFS
;
A
#
# COMPACT_ATOMS: atom_id res chain seq x y z
N ASP A 1 44.19 15.31 5.94
CA ASP A 1 42.84 14.84 5.56
C ASP A 1 42.18 15.93 4.73
N ALA A 2 42.26 15.81 3.40
CA ALA A 2 41.50 16.66 2.53
C ALA A 2 40.03 16.23 2.57
N PRO A 3 39.07 17.18 2.71
CA PRO A 3 37.66 16.83 2.64
C PRO A 3 37.35 16.21 1.28
N LEU A 4 36.48 15.23 1.29
CA LEU A 4 36.03 14.63 0.03
C LEU A 4 35.40 15.71 -0.85
N PRO A 5 35.63 15.68 -2.19
CA PRO A 5 35.02 16.63 -3.10
C PRO A 5 33.51 16.69 -2.88
N GLY A 6 32.95 17.90 -2.79
CA GLY A 6 31.50 18.10 -2.59
C GLY A 6 31.03 18.19 -1.14
N MET A 7 31.89 17.97 -0.13
CA MET A 7 31.44 18.06 1.28
C MET A 7 31.25 19.47 1.84
N ASN A 8 31.80 20.48 1.20
CA ASN A 8 31.82 21.86 1.73
C ASN A 8 31.11 22.91 0.84
N GLU A 9 30.57 22.50 -0.29
CA GLU A 9 29.77 23.38 -1.14
C GLU A 9 28.38 22.76 -1.34
N PRO A 10 27.31 23.57 -1.27
CA PRO A 10 26.01 23.12 -1.66
C PRO A 10 26.02 22.83 -3.15
N GLU A 11 26.24 21.58 -3.53
CA GLU A 11 26.08 21.17 -4.91
C GLU A 11 24.62 21.38 -5.32
N THR A 12 24.41 22.24 -6.28
CA THR A 12 23.14 22.31 -6.99
C THR A 12 23.04 21.02 -7.79
N ILE A 13 22.32 20.04 -7.27
CA ILE A 13 21.99 18.83 -8.02
C ILE A 13 21.24 19.31 -9.26
N ALA A 14 21.84 19.15 -10.43
CA ALA A 14 21.17 19.47 -11.67
C ALA A 14 19.88 18.64 -11.76
N ASN A 15 18.75 19.31 -11.98
CA ASN A 15 17.45 18.64 -12.15
C ASN A 15 17.40 17.74 -13.40
N THR A 16 18.45 17.75 -14.20
CA THR A 16 18.56 16.97 -15.44
C THR A 16 19.86 16.19 -15.41
N ILE A 17 19.77 14.87 -15.26
CA ILE A 17 20.90 13.99 -15.47
C ILE A 17 20.94 13.70 -16.97
N THR A 18 22.07 14.03 -17.62
CA THR A 18 22.29 13.68 -19.02
C THR A 18 23.16 12.43 -19.11
N ASP A 19 22.87 11.57 -20.06
CA ASP A 19 23.77 10.49 -20.43
C ASP A 19 25.05 11.11 -21.02
N ASP A 20 26.19 10.93 -20.36
CA ASP A 20 27.48 11.47 -20.76
C ASP A 20 27.95 10.97 -22.14
N ALA A 21 27.44 9.82 -22.59
CA ALA A 21 27.78 9.24 -23.89
C ALA A 21 27.01 9.87 -25.06
N THR A 22 25.80 10.36 -24.83
CA THR A 22 24.92 10.82 -25.91
C THR A 22 24.45 12.27 -25.75
N GLY A 23 24.68 12.90 -24.60
CA GLY A 23 24.17 14.23 -24.28
C GLY A 23 22.65 14.34 -24.26
N ARG A 24 21.95 13.21 -24.28
CA ARG A 24 20.49 13.20 -24.22
C ARG A 24 20.02 13.33 -22.76
N PRO A 25 18.96 14.10 -22.49
CA PRO A 25 18.38 14.09 -21.15
C PRO A 25 17.99 12.66 -20.82
N PHE A 26 18.39 12.21 -19.63
CA PHE A 26 17.91 10.93 -19.11
C PHE A 26 16.38 11.04 -19.04
N LEU A 27 15.69 10.37 -19.94
CA LEU A 27 14.24 10.34 -19.92
C LEU A 27 13.86 9.69 -18.59
N GLN A 28 13.27 10.48 -17.71
CA GLN A 28 12.64 9.97 -16.51
C GLN A 28 11.63 8.94 -16.98
N ALA A 29 11.92 7.66 -16.77
CA ALA A 29 11.04 6.59 -17.20
C ALA A 29 9.67 6.83 -16.55
N ASP A 30 8.60 6.64 -17.31
CA ASP A 30 7.26 6.60 -16.74
C ASP A 30 7.25 5.46 -15.71
N HIS A 31 7.24 5.82 -14.43
CA HIS A 31 7.24 4.88 -13.31
C HIS A 31 5.84 4.34 -13.02
N SER A 32 4.87 4.56 -13.91
CA SER A 32 3.54 3.98 -13.74
C SER A 32 3.60 2.45 -13.81
N VAL A 33 3.00 1.82 -12.82
CA VAL A 33 2.95 0.37 -12.69
C VAL A 33 1.50 -0.06 -12.66
N ASN A 34 1.10 -0.86 -13.65
CA ASN A 34 -0.17 -1.56 -13.62
C ASN A 34 0.07 -3.01 -13.19
N ILE A 35 -0.58 -3.43 -12.10
CA ILE A 35 -0.56 -4.81 -11.64
C ILE A 35 -1.85 -5.47 -12.09
N ASP A 36 -1.70 -6.35 -13.05
CA ASP A 36 -2.79 -7.12 -13.65
C ASP A 36 -2.71 -8.58 -13.20
N PHE A 37 -3.79 -9.05 -12.60
CA PHE A 37 -3.91 -10.42 -12.12
C PHE A 37 -4.42 -11.43 -13.19
N HIS A 38 -4.57 -11.03 -14.46
CA HIS A 38 -4.85 -11.96 -15.57
C HIS A 38 -3.61 -12.72 -16.06
N ARG A 39 -2.44 -12.44 -15.55
CA ARG A 39 -1.18 -13.11 -15.89
C ARG A 39 -1.11 -14.50 -15.27
N ASP A 40 -0.24 -15.35 -15.79
CA ASP A 40 -0.06 -16.72 -15.28
C ASP A 40 0.64 -16.78 -13.91
N ALA A 41 1.22 -15.69 -13.44
CA ALA A 41 1.88 -15.61 -12.16
C ALA A 41 1.70 -14.24 -11.50
N ILE A 42 1.80 -14.22 -10.18
CA ILE A 42 1.82 -12.99 -9.39
C ILE A 42 3.01 -12.13 -9.80
N ASP A 43 2.76 -10.83 -9.97
CA ASP A 43 3.80 -9.87 -10.32
C ASP A 43 4.95 -9.89 -9.30
N LYS A 44 6.17 -10.04 -9.78
CA LYS A 44 7.37 -10.16 -8.92
C LYS A 44 7.68 -8.90 -8.10
N ARG A 45 7.06 -7.76 -8.43
CA ARG A 45 7.18 -6.52 -7.65
C ARG A 45 6.33 -6.52 -6.39
N LEU A 46 5.36 -7.42 -6.32
CA LEU A 46 4.56 -7.63 -5.12
C LEU A 46 5.34 -8.43 -4.09
N GLN A 47 5.23 -8.01 -2.85
CA GLN A 47 5.98 -8.56 -1.73
C GLN A 47 5.02 -9.03 -0.64
N PHE A 48 5.42 -10.08 0.05
CA PHE A 48 4.70 -10.61 1.21
C PHE A 48 5.41 -10.20 2.50
N THR A 49 4.66 -10.14 3.58
CA THR A 49 5.23 -9.82 4.88
C THR A 49 5.77 -11.09 5.53
N ARG A 50 7.08 -11.15 5.76
CA ARG A 50 7.79 -12.28 6.42
C ARG A 50 7.52 -13.63 5.76
N ASN A 51 7.00 -14.60 6.54
CA ASN A 51 6.66 -15.95 6.08
C ASN A 51 5.13 -16.08 5.97
N PRO A 52 4.53 -15.70 4.84
CA PRO A 52 3.09 -15.77 4.66
C PRO A 52 2.63 -17.23 4.57
N ASP A 53 1.45 -17.51 5.10
CA ASP A 53 0.73 -18.74 4.74
C ASP A 53 0.10 -18.54 3.36
N MET A 54 0.68 -19.18 2.35
CA MET A 54 0.25 -19.04 0.96
C MET A 54 -1.16 -19.58 0.71
N SER A 55 -1.75 -20.38 1.61
CA SER A 55 -3.14 -20.81 1.50
C SER A 55 -4.16 -19.68 1.66
N HIS A 56 -3.72 -18.53 2.18
CA HIS A 56 -4.53 -17.31 2.30
C HIS A 56 -4.51 -16.42 1.04
N TYR A 57 -3.70 -16.77 0.04
CA TYR A 57 -3.55 -16.00 -1.20
C TYR A 57 -4.06 -16.83 -2.38
N ILE A 58 -5.32 -16.63 -2.76
CA ILE A 58 -5.95 -17.39 -3.85
C ILE A 58 -5.89 -16.58 -5.12
N TYR A 59 -5.01 -16.99 -6.01
CA TYR A 59 -4.80 -16.38 -7.30
C TYR A 59 -5.76 -16.95 -8.35
N ASP A 60 -6.49 -16.08 -9.02
CA ASP A 60 -7.44 -16.44 -10.07
C ASP A 60 -7.12 -15.62 -11.34
N SER A 61 -6.19 -16.11 -12.13
CA SER A 61 -5.77 -15.45 -13.37
C SER A 61 -6.89 -15.38 -14.40
N LYS A 62 -7.81 -16.33 -14.40
CA LYS A 62 -8.95 -16.38 -15.33
C LYS A 62 -9.92 -15.22 -15.12
N ASN A 63 -10.15 -14.83 -13.87
CA ASN A 63 -11.00 -13.71 -13.49
C ASN A 63 -10.21 -12.44 -13.17
N GLY A 64 -8.87 -12.47 -13.28
CA GLY A 64 -8.00 -11.34 -13.05
C GLY A 64 -8.06 -10.81 -11.62
N CYS A 65 -8.11 -11.69 -10.63
CA CYS A 65 -8.19 -11.28 -9.24
C CYS A 65 -7.30 -12.10 -8.31
N LEU A 66 -6.90 -11.48 -7.20
CA LEU A 66 -6.27 -12.12 -6.07
C LEU A 66 -7.20 -11.99 -4.86
N THR A 67 -7.61 -13.13 -4.30
CA THR A 67 -8.38 -13.16 -3.07
C THR A 67 -7.46 -13.33 -1.88
N LEU A 68 -7.54 -12.41 -0.93
CA LEU A 68 -6.83 -12.48 0.34
C LEU A 68 -7.80 -12.96 1.42
N LYS A 69 -7.46 -14.06 2.09
CA LYS A 69 -8.18 -14.53 3.27
C LYS A 69 -7.57 -13.89 4.50
N GLY A 70 -8.33 -13.08 5.21
CA GLY A 70 -7.88 -12.46 6.46
C GLY A 70 -7.66 -13.51 7.56
N THR A 71 -6.83 -13.13 8.52
CA THR A 71 -6.57 -13.83 9.76
C THR A 71 -6.90 -12.91 10.93
N ASP A 72 -6.75 -13.38 12.15
CA ASP A 72 -6.82 -12.56 13.37
C ASP A 72 -5.54 -11.76 13.65
N ILE A 73 -4.51 -11.96 12.82
CA ILE A 73 -3.24 -11.24 12.96
C ILE A 73 -3.36 -9.85 12.32
N THR A 74 -3.02 -8.82 13.08
CA THR A 74 -3.03 -7.42 12.64
C THR A 74 -1.65 -6.93 12.19
N LEU A 75 -1.59 -5.75 11.57
CA LEU A 75 -0.32 -5.12 11.19
C LEU A 75 0.53 -4.72 12.39
N ASN A 76 -0.07 -4.54 13.56
CA ASN A 76 0.61 -4.10 14.78
C ASN A 76 1.45 -5.21 15.43
N GLU A 77 1.25 -6.48 15.06
CA GLU A 77 1.85 -7.60 15.76
C GLU A 77 3.28 -7.90 15.28
N PRO A 78 4.31 -7.60 16.10
CA PRO A 78 5.67 -7.87 15.72
C PRO A 78 5.93 -9.38 15.60
N GLY A 79 6.70 -9.78 14.58
CA GLY A 79 7.06 -11.18 14.37
C GLY A 79 5.97 -12.05 13.75
N LYS A 80 4.76 -11.55 13.56
CA LYS A 80 3.65 -12.26 12.90
C LYS A 80 3.59 -11.95 11.40
N SER A 81 2.86 -12.78 10.67
CA SER A 81 2.65 -12.65 9.22
C SER A 81 1.17 -12.47 8.92
N PRO A 82 0.66 -11.22 8.98
CA PRO A 82 -0.71 -10.94 8.54
C PRO A 82 -0.86 -11.22 7.05
N THR A 83 -2.08 -11.46 6.58
CA THR A 83 -2.34 -11.61 5.14
C THR A 83 -2.26 -10.24 4.47
N VAL A 84 -1.10 -9.93 3.95
CA VAL A 84 -0.78 -8.65 3.30
C VAL A 84 -0.01 -8.87 2.02
N LEU A 85 -0.40 -8.12 0.99
CA LEU A 85 0.35 -8.00 -0.24
C LEU A 85 0.80 -6.55 -0.38
N SER A 86 2.09 -6.32 -0.51
CA SER A 86 2.66 -4.99 -0.55
C SER A 86 3.36 -4.70 -1.87
N PHE A 87 3.38 -3.42 -2.20
CA PHE A 87 4.16 -2.87 -3.28
C PHE A 87 5.07 -1.78 -2.70
N LYS A 88 6.35 -1.82 -3.03
CA LYS A 88 7.29 -0.82 -2.53
C LYS A 88 7.02 0.53 -3.18
N GLN A 89 6.83 1.56 -2.38
CA GLN A 89 6.73 2.93 -2.87
C GLN A 89 8.02 3.32 -3.60
N PRO A 90 7.96 3.66 -4.91
CA PRO A 90 9.17 3.94 -5.69
C PRO A 90 9.72 5.34 -5.42
N GLU A 91 8.85 6.30 -5.16
CA GLU A 91 9.18 7.73 -5.05
C GLU A 91 8.42 8.42 -3.92
N PHE A 92 8.88 9.61 -3.52
CA PHE A 92 8.21 10.41 -2.50
C PHE A 92 6.83 10.89 -2.94
N THR A 93 6.68 11.23 -4.21
CA THR A 93 5.38 11.61 -4.79
C THR A 93 4.84 10.45 -5.61
N THR A 94 3.82 9.79 -5.12
CA THR A 94 3.26 8.57 -5.69
C THR A 94 1.76 8.52 -5.49
N SER A 95 1.05 7.91 -6.41
CA SER A 95 -0.37 7.60 -6.29
C SER A 95 -0.59 6.10 -6.46
N LEU A 96 -1.16 5.46 -5.46
CA LEU A 96 -1.63 4.07 -5.50
C LEU A 96 -3.15 4.06 -5.67
N LYS A 97 -3.65 3.23 -6.58
CA LYS A 97 -5.08 2.93 -6.71
C LYS A 97 -5.29 1.42 -6.62
N ALA A 98 -6.25 1.00 -5.83
CA ALA A 98 -6.63 -0.40 -5.70
C ALA A 98 -8.15 -0.57 -5.75
N VAL A 99 -8.61 -1.57 -6.48
CA VAL A 99 -10.02 -1.97 -6.48
C VAL A 99 -10.18 -3.16 -5.55
N LEU A 100 -10.93 -2.96 -4.48
CA LEU A 100 -11.22 -3.97 -3.46
C LEU A 100 -12.65 -4.49 -3.65
N LYS A 101 -12.79 -5.79 -3.79
CA LYS A 101 -14.09 -6.47 -3.85
C LYS A 101 -14.27 -7.28 -2.57
N ILE A 102 -15.34 -7.00 -1.84
CA ILE A 102 -15.65 -7.69 -0.60
C ILE A 102 -16.59 -8.82 -0.91
N LYS A 103 -16.15 -10.04 -0.67
CA LYS A 103 -16.95 -11.26 -0.90
C LYS A 103 -17.59 -11.80 0.36
N ASP A 104 -17.06 -11.48 1.54
CA ASP A 104 -17.51 -12.03 2.80
C ASP A 104 -17.77 -10.91 3.82
N SER A 105 -18.86 -11.05 4.55
CA SER A 105 -19.27 -10.11 5.60
C SER A 105 -18.58 -10.38 6.95
N THR A 106 -17.87 -11.50 7.09
CA THR A 106 -17.24 -11.91 8.36
C THR A 106 -15.89 -11.23 8.62
N ALA A 107 -15.27 -10.63 7.59
CA ALA A 107 -14.03 -9.93 7.75
C ALA A 107 -14.22 -8.70 8.67
N LYS A 108 -13.54 -8.71 9.80
CA LYS A 108 -13.62 -7.61 10.78
C LYS A 108 -12.93 -6.33 10.29
N ARG A 109 -11.87 -6.48 9.47
CA ARG A 109 -11.08 -5.35 8.98
C ARG A 109 -10.31 -5.74 7.73
N PHE A 110 -10.45 -4.97 6.65
CA PHE A 110 -9.70 -5.16 5.40
C PHE A 110 -9.62 -3.84 4.65
N GLY A 111 -8.50 -3.59 4.00
CA GLY A 111 -8.27 -2.30 3.35
C GLY A 111 -6.91 -2.18 2.73
N VAL A 112 -6.42 -0.97 2.66
CA VAL A 112 -5.06 -0.64 2.22
C VAL A 112 -4.33 0.16 3.29
N ALA A 113 -3.00 0.03 3.29
CA ALA A 113 -2.15 0.68 4.27
C ALA A 113 -0.94 1.34 3.59
N ALA A 114 -0.55 2.50 4.13
CA ALA A 114 0.81 3.00 4.00
C ALA A 114 1.61 2.43 5.17
N TYR A 115 2.44 1.44 4.88
CA TYR A 115 3.09 0.62 5.90
C TYR A 115 4.61 0.77 5.85
N TYR A 116 5.20 1.21 6.94
CA TYR A 116 6.63 1.21 7.12
C TYR A 116 7.09 -0.01 7.94
N ASN A 117 6.48 -0.24 9.10
CA ASN A 117 6.68 -1.41 9.96
C ASN A 117 5.48 -1.56 10.92
N ASN A 118 5.58 -2.49 11.87
CA ASN A 118 4.52 -2.73 12.85
C ASN A 118 4.19 -1.50 13.71
N ASP A 119 5.19 -0.67 14.00
CA ASP A 119 5.05 0.51 14.86
C ASP A 119 4.61 1.77 14.10
N TYR A 120 4.75 1.78 12.76
CA TYR A 120 4.46 2.96 11.95
C TYR A 120 3.69 2.60 10.70
N HIS A 121 2.39 2.86 10.70
CA HIS A 121 1.51 2.69 9.54
C HIS A 121 0.22 3.48 9.65
N TYR A 122 -0.39 3.72 8.51
CA TYR A 122 -1.73 4.27 8.36
C TYR A 122 -2.57 3.30 7.57
N GLU A 123 -3.83 3.14 7.95
CA GLU A 123 -4.74 2.23 7.27
C GLU A 123 -6.07 2.94 6.96
N ILE A 124 -6.56 2.79 5.73
CA ILE A 124 -7.96 2.97 5.42
C ILE A 124 -8.58 1.60 5.18
N TYR A 125 -9.65 1.29 5.87
CA TYR A 125 -10.23 -0.04 5.88
C TYR A 125 -11.75 -0.02 5.96
N VAL A 126 -12.35 -1.11 5.56
CA VAL A 126 -13.73 -1.42 5.89
C VAL A 126 -13.73 -2.33 7.10
N GLY A 127 -14.48 -1.93 8.11
CA GLY A 127 -14.78 -2.72 9.29
C GLY A 127 -16.25 -3.07 9.36
N SER A 128 -16.60 -3.90 10.33
CA SER A 128 -17.98 -4.15 10.70
C SER A 128 -18.13 -4.22 12.21
N ASP A 129 -19.21 -3.63 12.71
CA ASP A 129 -19.63 -3.63 14.11
C ASP A 129 -21.12 -3.97 14.23
N GLU A 130 -21.69 -3.80 15.40
CA GLU A 130 -23.12 -4.04 15.67
C GLU A 130 -24.06 -3.16 14.81
N SER A 131 -23.60 -1.99 14.38
CA SER A 131 -24.36 -1.04 13.55
C SER A 131 -24.28 -1.36 12.06
N GLY A 132 -23.31 -2.18 11.64
CA GLY A 132 -23.09 -2.59 10.26
C GLY A 132 -21.68 -2.34 9.77
N LYS A 133 -21.53 -2.16 8.45
CA LYS A 133 -20.23 -1.88 7.83
C LYS A 133 -19.90 -0.40 7.90
N TYR A 134 -18.62 -0.09 8.08
CA TYR A 134 -18.11 1.27 8.10
C TYR A 134 -16.75 1.37 7.41
N VAL A 135 -16.39 2.56 6.98
CA VAL A 135 -15.02 2.90 6.58
C VAL A 135 -14.33 3.51 7.79
N GLY A 136 -13.21 2.90 8.18
CA GLY A 136 -12.35 3.39 9.24
C GLY A 136 -11.04 3.93 8.71
N PHE A 137 -10.46 4.88 9.43
CA PHE A 137 -9.09 5.33 9.24
C PHE A 137 -8.32 5.16 10.54
N TYR A 138 -7.27 4.36 10.49
CA TYR A 138 -6.46 4.05 11.65
C TYR A 138 -5.02 4.54 11.46
N LYS A 139 -4.47 5.09 12.52
CA LYS A 139 -3.08 5.53 12.59
C LYS A 139 -2.39 4.81 13.73
N HIS A 140 -1.21 4.23 13.45
CA HIS A 140 -0.35 3.62 14.45
C HIS A 140 1.01 4.27 14.42
N ILE A 141 1.44 4.79 15.57
CA ILE A 141 2.75 5.41 15.75
C ILE A 141 3.32 4.91 17.07
N HIS A 142 4.38 4.13 16.98
CA HIS A 142 5.07 3.50 18.08
C HIS A 142 4.10 2.65 18.92
N ASP A 143 3.83 3.02 20.16
CA ASP A 143 2.91 2.34 21.08
C ASP A 143 1.48 2.89 21.05
N MET A 144 1.22 3.91 20.21
CA MET A 144 -0.08 4.56 20.11
C MET A 144 -0.80 4.18 18.83
N GLY A 145 -2.00 3.61 18.96
CA GLY A 145 -2.91 3.38 17.87
C GLY A 145 -4.24 4.08 18.11
N ALA A 146 -4.76 4.76 17.09
CA ALA A 146 -6.04 5.44 17.15
C ALA A 146 -6.83 5.32 15.87
N GLU A 147 -8.13 5.04 15.99
CA GLU A 147 -9.09 5.23 14.91
C GLU A 147 -9.46 6.71 14.84
N LEU A 148 -9.15 7.35 13.72
CA LEU A 148 -9.33 8.78 13.50
C LEU A 148 -10.61 9.09 12.73
N ALA A 149 -11.20 8.10 12.05
CA ALA A 149 -12.47 8.24 11.36
C ALA A 149 -13.24 6.92 11.39
N HIS A 150 -14.56 7.04 11.52
CA HIS A 150 -15.52 5.95 11.51
C HIS A 150 -16.77 6.41 10.75
N ILE A 151 -16.88 6.00 9.48
CA ILE A 151 -17.94 6.47 8.58
C ILE A 151 -18.84 5.31 8.21
N PRO A 152 -20.09 5.27 8.67
CA PRO A 152 -21.02 4.19 8.35
C PRO A 152 -21.26 4.06 6.84
N ILE A 153 -21.35 2.82 6.36
CA ILE A 153 -21.72 2.49 5.00
C ILE A 153 -23.21 2.10 4.99
N SER A 154 -23.96 2.61 4.00
CA SER A 154 -25.38 2.26 3.85
C SER A 154 -25.59 0.75 3.70
N LYS A 155 -26.56 0.20 4.43
CA LYS A 155 -26.88 -1.25 4.51
C LYS A 155 -27.30 -1.88 3.17
N GLU A 156 -27.65 -1.07 2.17
CA GLU A 156 -28.11 -1.58 0.87
C GLU A 156 -26.99 -2.16 -0.01
N LYS A 157 -25.75 -2.08 0.42
CA LYS A 157 -24.58 -2.52 -0.35
C LYS A 157 -23.92 -3.74 0.27
N GLU A 158 -24.51 -4.93 0.06
CA GLU A 158 -23.89 -6.19 0.49
C GLU A 158 -22.60 -6.52 -0.27
N ASN A 159 -22.54 -6.21 -1.56
CA ASN A 159 -21.35 -6.38 -2.39
C ASN A 159 -20.69 -5.02 -2.65
N LEU A 160 -19.66 -4.70 -1.87
CA LEU A 160 -18.93 -3.46 -2.04
C LEU A 160 -17.77 -3.64 -3.03
N ASN A 161 -17.80 -2.84 -4.10
CA ASN A 161 -16.61 -2.55 -4.89
C ASN A 161 -16.10 -1.18 -4.46
N LEU A 162 -14.93 -1.14 -3.87
CA LEU A 162 -14.31 0.08 -3.40
C LEU A 162 -13.11 0.41 -4.27
N LEU A 163 -13.07 1.61 -4.80
CA LEU A 163 -11.84 2.19 -5.31
C LEU A 163 -11.17 2.94 -4.16
N VAL A 164 -10.02 2.46 -3.74
CA VAL A 164 -9.23 3.10 -2.70
C VAL A 164 -8.00 3.73 -3.33
N LYS A 165 -7.69 4.95 -2.91
CA LYS A 165 -6.54 5.70 -3.40
C LYS A 165 -5.69 6.18 -2.24
N ILE A 166 -4.38 6.05 -2.39
CA ILE A 166 -3.38 6.66 -1.52
C ILE A 166 -2.52 7.58 -2.38
N ASP A 167 -2.59 8.87 -2.12
CA ASP A 167 -1.67 9.84 -2.69
C ASP A 167 -0.65 10.23 -1.63
N THR A 168 0.59 10.27 -2.00
CA THR A 168 1.66 10.72 -1.12
C THR A 168 2.49 11.80 -1.80
N ASP A 169 2.93 12.73 -1.02
CA ASP A 169 3.99 13.67 -1.33
C ASP A 169 5.07 13.59 -0.23
N ARG A 170 6.01 14.50 -0.22
CA ARG A 170 7.12 14.47 0.75
C ARG A 170 6.68 14.65 2.21
N GLU A 171 5.50 15.19 2.45
CA GLU A 171 5.05 15.65 3.77
C GLU A 171 3.87 14.85 4.32
N LYS A 172 3.04 14.29 3.46
CA LYS A 172 1.77 13.67 3.87
C LYS A 172 1.32 12.51 3.00
N TYR A 173 0.44 11.70 3.58
CA TYR A 173 -0.38 10.71 2.89
C TYR A 173 -1.83 11.18 2.89
N THR A 174 -2.48 11.12 1.74
CA THR A 174 -3.91 11.39 1.58
C THR A 174 -4.61 10.12 1.13
N PHE A 175 -5.63 9.72 1.87
CA PHE A 175 -6.43 8.53 1.61
C PHE A 175 -7.82 8.95 1.10
N SER A 176 -8.33 8.31 0.06
CA SER A 176 -9.64 8.58 -0.52
C SER A 176 -10.26 7.34 -1.18
#